data_ef4da2e364040a93ce78d4da66fd9da1
#
_entry.id   ef4da2e364040a93ce78d4da66fd9da1
#
_cell.length_a   1.000
_cell.length_b   1.000
_cell.length_c   1.000
_cell.angle_alpha   90.00
_cell.angle_beta   90.00
_cell.angle_gamma   90.00
#
_symmetry.space_group_name_H-M   'P 1'
#
loop_
_entity.id
_entity.type
_entity.pdbx_description
1 polymer ?
#
loop_
_entity_poly.entity_id
_entity_poly.type
_entity_poly.pdbx_seq_one_letter_code
_entity_poly.pdbx_strand_id
1 'polypeptide(L)'
;MKKSVRFSKDTKQRIIDEYLASTGLNAFRADEFVDWLSSQPEHEAYPAFYGMTDEHAARQYRIDMARDMASGLRIVAKTEVIESGVTSVKVTEYPAYISPVKGRKDGGGYEPFDPNDEDAQAELRRQAGVQLAAWLNRYRGSAENIGLDMTPIEDMVRVLRDEKEEAA
;
A
#
# COMPACT_ATOMS: atom_id res chain seq x y z
N MET A 1 23.76 -1.62 -1.69
CA MET A 1 22.45 -1.97 -1.09
C MET A 1 22.02 -3.35 -1.62
N LYS A 2 21.92 -4.37 -0.75
CA LYS A 2 21.33 -5.65 -1.14
C LYS A 2 19.83 -5.43 -1.39
N LYS A 3 19.34 -5.77 -2.60
CA LYS A 3 17.91 -5.72 -2.92
C LYS A 3 17.16 -6.59 -1.90
N SER A 4 16.08 -6.06 -1.31
CA SER A 4 15.11 -6.86 -0.55
C SER A 4 14.72 -8.07 -1.40
N VAL A 5 14.90 -9.26 -0.87
CA VAL A 5 14.50 -10.50 -1.55
C VAL A 5 12.97 -10.50 -1.61
N ARG A 6 12.43 -10.39 -2.83
CA ARG A 6 10.98 -10.49 -3.06
C ARG A 6 10.67 -11.89 -3.57
N PHE A 7 10.02 -12.67 -2.75
CA PHE A 7 9.53 -13.98 -3.15
C PHE A 7 8.31 -13.87 -4.09
N SER A 8 8.23 -14.76 -5.08
CA SER A 8 7.03 -14.97 -5.87
C SER A 8 5.87 -15.46 -4.99
N LYS A 9 4.63 -15.39 -5.49
CA LYS A 9 3.46 -15.90 -4.75
C LYS A 9 3.61 -17.39 -4.43
N ASP A 10 4.05 -18.18 -5.41
CA ASP A 10 4.22 -19.62 -5.27
C ASP A 10 5.33 -19.98 -4.26
N THR A 11 6.43 -19.23 -4.29
CA THR A 11 7.52 -19.39 -3.32
C THR A 11 7.04 -19.10 -1.91
N LYS A 12 6.26 -18.02 -1.71
CA LYS A 12 5.68 -17.68 -0.39
C LYS A 12 4.76 -18.80 0.10
N GLN A 13 3.90 -19.30 -0.76
CA GLN A 13 2.99 -20.38 -0.41
C GLN A 13 3.77 -21.62 0.01
N ARG A 14 4.76 -22.06 -0.77
CA ARG A 14 5.59 -23.21 -0.46
C ARG A 14 6.32 -23.08 0.87
N ILE A 15 6.90 -21.91 1.17
CA ILE A 15 7.59 -21.66 2.45
C ILE A 15 6.62 -21.77 3.64
N ILE A 16 5.41 -21.23 3.48
CA ILE A 16 4.38 -21.33 4.54
C ILE A 16 3.92 -22.77 4.72
N ASP A 17 3.69 -23.50 3.62
CA ASP A 17 3.27 -24.92 3.69
C ASP A 17 4.36 -25.79 4.35
N GLU A 18 5.65 -25.54 4.05
CA GLU A 18 6.77 -26.20 4.69
C GLU A 18 6.83 -25.94 6.20
N TYR A 19 6.65 -24.67 6.61
CA TYR A 19 6.55 -24.32 8.03
C TYR A 19 5.40 -25.05 8.72
N LEU A 20 4.20 -25.00 8.15
CA LEU A 20 3.03 -25.66 8.74
C LEU A 20 3.20 -27.18 8.83
N ALA A 21 3.77 -27.80 7.79
CA ALA A 21 4.05 -29.22 7.76
C ALA A 21 5.09 -29.64 8.81
N SER A 22 6.15 -28.82 8.98
CA SER A 22 7.23 -29.12 9.93
C SER A 22 6.83 -28.92 11.39
N THR A 23 5.88 -28.01 11.66
CA THR A 23 5.42 -27.70 13.02
C THR A 23 4.13 -28.42 13.41
N GLY A 24 3.41 -28.98 12.44
CA GLY A 24 2.09 -29.59 12.66
C GLY A 24 0.98 -28.58 12.99
N LEU A 25 1.21 -27.29 12.76
CA LEU A 25 0.24 -26.24 13.02
C LEU A 25 -0.82 -26.16 11.91
N ASN A 26 -2.05 -25.84 12.28
CA ASN A 26 -3.16 -25.65 11.34
C ASN A 26 -3.36 -24.18 10.94
N ALA A 27 -2.60 -23.25 11.51
CA ALA A 27 -2.68 -21.83 11.25
C ALA A 27 -1.30 -21.19 11.23
N PHE A 28 -1.12 -20.23 10.30
CA PHE A 28 0.11 -19.44 10.25
C PHE A 28 0.14 -18.41 11.38
N ARG A 29 1.22 -18.43 12.16
CA ARG A 29 1.53 -17.46 13.20
C ARG A 29 2.88 -16.83 12.88
N ALA A 30 2.89 -15.51 12.75
CA ALA A 30 4.06 -14.80 12.25
C ALA A 30 5.25 -14.82 13.21
N ASP A 31 4.99 -14.75 14.51
CA ASP A 31 5.98 -14.84 15.58
C ASP A 31 6.64 -16.23 15.63
N GLU A 32 5.82 -17.28 15.66
CA GLU A 32 6.30 -18.67 15.65
C GLU A 32 7.03 -19.02 14.36
N PHE A 33 6.60 -18.45 13.20
CA PHE A 33 7.31 -18.60 11.93
C PHE A 33 8.71 -17.98 11.99
N VAL A 34 8.84 -16.78 12.57
CA VAL A 34 10.13 -16.11 12.72
C VAL A 34 11.05 -16.92 13.61
N ASP A 35 10.54 -17.46 14.74
CA ASP A 35 11.30 -18.32 15.63
C ASP A 35 11.73 -19.64 14.96
N TRP A 36 10.83 -20.28 14.24
CA TRP A 36 11.13 -21.45 13.42
C TRP A 36 12.23 -21.18 12.39
N LEU A 37 12.12 -20.09 11.64
CA LEU A 37 13.10 -19.72 10.62
C LEU A 37 14.46 -19.36 11.24
N SER A 38 14.49 -18.79 12.46
CA SER A 38 15.73 -18.46 13.16
C SER A 38 16.63 -19.66 13.41
N SER A 39 16.02 -20.82 13.57
CA SER A 39 16.72 -22.10 13.78
C SER A 39 17.20 -22.76 12.49
N GLN A 40 16.91 -22.17 11.32
CA GLN A 40 17.20 -22.75 10.00
C GLN A 40 18.03 -21.81 9.11
N PRO A 41 19.31 -21.56 9.42
CA PRO A 41 20.14 -20.61 8.68
C PRO A 41 20.37 -20.97 7.22
N GLU A 42 20.24 -22.25 6.84
CA GLU A 42 20.38 -22.74 5.47
C GLU A 42 19.08 -22.63 4.64
N HIS A 43 17.97 -22.28 5.25
CA HIS A 43 16.69 -22.15 4.56
C HIS A 43 16.70 -20.97 3.60
N GLU A 44 16.11 -21.12 2.41
CA GLU A 44 16.12 -20.09 1.35
C GLU A 44 15.51 -18.75 1.79
N ALA A 45 14.55 -18.76 2.73
CA ALA A 45 13.93 -17.54 3.26
C ALA A 45 14.80 -16.84 4.31
N TYR A 46 15.75 -17.54 4.95
CA TYR A 46 16.56 -16.99 6.04
C TYR A 46 17.24 -15.66 5.70
N PRO A 47 17.89 -15.49 4.54
CA PRO A 47 18.55 -14.22 4.22
C PRO A 47 17.61 -13.03 4.06
N ALA A 48 16.32 -13.27 3.78
CA ALA A 48 15.33 -12.20 3.66
C ALA A 48 14.92 -11.63 5.01
N PHE A 49 14.93 -12.46 6.06
CA PHE A 49 14.55 -12.08 7.42
C PHE A 49 15.75 -11.71 8.28
N TYR A 50 16.82 -12.46 8.18
CA TYR A 50 18.02 -12.37 9.04
C TYR A 50 19.27 -11.84 8.31
N GLY A 51 19.16 -11.50 7.03
CA GLY A 51 20.27 -10.95 6.24
C GLY A 51 20.60 -9.48 6.55
N MET A 52 19.83 -8.82 7.42
CA MET A 52 20.08 -7.46 7.93
C MET A 52 20.52 -7.53 9.39
N THR A 53 21.34 -6.54 9.80
CA THR A 53 21.65 -6.37 11.23
C THR A 53 20.42 -5.85 11.98
N ASP A 54 20.34 -6.15 13.29
CA ASP A 54 19.24 -5.66 14.14
C ASP A 54 19.13 -4.13 14.15
N GLU A 55 20.27 -3.42 14.12
CA GLU A 55 20.30 -1.96 14.02
C GLU A 55 19.64 -1.46 12.72
N HIS A 56 19.90 -2.14 11.61
CA HIS A 56 19.32 -1.77 10.32
C HIS A 56 17.82 -2.08 10.29
N ALA A 57 17.40 -3.22 10.83
CA ALA A 57 16.00 -3.59 10.95
C ALA A 57 15.24 -2.62 11.87
N ALA A 58 15.82 -2.27 13.03
CA ALA A 58 15.24 -1.30 13.95
C ALA A 58 15.14 0.11 13.33
N ARG A 59 16.15 0.54 12.54
CA ARG A 59 16.10 1.79 11.80
C ARG A 59 14.99 1.78 10.76
N GLN A 60 14.84 0.69 10.01
CA GLN A 60 13.77 0.54 9.02
C GLN A 60 12.38 0.61 9.67
N TYR A 61 12.19 -0.08 10.77
CA TYR A 61 10.95 -0.01 11.55
C TYR A 61 10.60 1.43 11.98
N ARG A 62 11.59 2.21 12.48
CA ARG A 62 11.38 3.61 12.84
C ARG A 62 11.03 4.49 11.63
N ILE A 63 11.62 4.21 10.46
CA ILE A 63 11.28 4.89 9.21
C ILE A 63 9.83 4.60 8.81
N ASP A 64 9.39 3.35 8.94
CA ASP A 64 8.02 2.96 8.58
C ASP A 64 7.00 3.59 9.57
N MET A 65 7.32 3.65 10.87
CA MET A 65 6.50 4.41 11.84
C MET A 65 6.38 5.89 11.46
N ALA A 66 7.47 6.53 11.04
CA ALA A 66 7.44 7.93 10.61
C ALA A 66 6.58 8.13 9.34
N ARG A 67 6.62 7.18 8.42
CA ARG A 67 5.76 7.18 7.23
C ARG A 67 4.29 7.03 7.60
N ASP A 68 3.97 6.14 8.52
CA ASP A 68 2.60 5.94 9.01
C ASP A 68 2.07 7.20 9.68
N MET A 69 2.89 7.89 10.48
CA MET A 69 2.52 9.19 11.06
C MET A 69 2.17 10.22 9.98
N ALA A 70 3.00 10.35 8.95
CA ALA A 70 2.76 11.29 7.84
C ALA A 70 1.50 10.92 7.05
N SER A 71 1.27 9.64 6.77
CA SER A 71 0.13 9.15 6.00
C SER A 71 -1.21 9.34 6.71
N GLY A 72 -1.21 9.41 8.04
CA GLY A 72 -2.39 9.61 8.88
C GLY A 72 -2.90 11.05 8.91
N LEU A 73 -2.08 12.02 8.53
CA LEU A 73 -2.43 13.44 8.61
C LEU A 73 -3.38 13.86 7.48
N ARG A 74 -4.28 14.81 7.80
CA ARG A 74 -5.28 15.36 6.87
C ARG A 74 -5.23 16.87 6.86
N ILE A 75 -5.52 17.45 5.70
CA ILE A 75 -5.80 18.87 5.51
C ILE A 75 -7.25 19.06 5.05
N VAL A 76 -7.81 20.20 5.37
CA VAL A 76 -9.17 20.58 4.99
C VAL A 76 -9.12 21.71 3.99
N ALA A 77 -9.62 21.47 2.78
CA ALA A 77 -9.83 22.50 1.77
C ALA A 77 -11.30 22.94 1.79
N LYS A 78 -11.52 24.26 1.73
CA LYS A 78 -12.86 24.86 1.64
C LYS A 78 -12.98 25.53 0.28
N THR A 79 -13.99 25.13 -0.47
CA THR A 79 -14.30 25.72 -1.78
C THR A 79 -15.70 26.32 -1.73
N GLU A 80 -15.83 27.57 -2.11
CA GLU A 80 -17.15 28.17 -2.29
C GLU A 80 -17.75 27.67 -3.60
N VAL A 81 -18.96 27.15 -3.53
CA VAL A 81 -19.73 26.67 -4.69
C VAL A 81 -20.99 27.49 -4.80
N ILE A 82 -21.22 28.09 -5.95
CA ILE A 82 -22.43 28.86 -6.23
C ILE A 82 -23.32 28.02 -7.14
N GLU A 83 -24.40 27.49 -6.61
CA GLU A 83 -25.41 26.75 -7.38
C GLU A 83 -26.76 27.47 -7.28
N SER A 84 -27.34 27.79 -8.45
CA SER A 84 -28.64 28.43 -8.53
C SER A 84 -28.80 29.71 -7.68
N GLY A 85 -27.72 30.51 -7.58
CA GLY A 85 -27.71 31.76 -6.78
C GLY A 85 -27.54 31.57 -5.27
N VAL A 86 -27.35 30.33 -4.80
CA VAL A 86 -27.04 30.02 -3.40
C VAL A 86 -25.56 29.73 -3.27
N THR A 87 -24.88 30.48 -2.41
CA THR A 87 -23.47 30.21 -2.06
C THR A 87 -23.42 29.15 -0.95
N SER A 88 -22.76 28.04 -1.25
CA SER A 88 -22.47 26.99 -0.27
C SER A 88 -20.97 26.81 -0.13
N VAL A 89 -20.51 26.30 1.03
CA VAL A 89 -19.10 25.97 1.26
C VAL A 89 -18.96 24.46 1.23
N LYS A 90 -18.29 23.95 0.18
CA LYS A 90 -17.89 22.54 0.11
C LYS A 90 -16.61 22.35 0.90
N VAL A 91 -16.65 21.44 1.88
CA VAL A 91 -15.50 21.05 2.69
C VAL A 91 -15.00 19.69 2.18
N THR A 92 -13.74 19.62 1.79
CA THR A 92 -13.12 18.39 1.31
C THR A 92 -11.84 18.10 2.10
N GLU A 93 -11.72 16.90 2.61
CA GLU A 93 -10.50 16.45 3.28
C GLU A 93 -9.55 15.74 2.31
N TYR A 94 -8.29 16.07 2.42
CA TYR A 94 -7.20 15.45 1.66
C TYR A 94 -6.11 14.92 2.59
N PRO A 95 -5.26 13.97 2.16
CA PRO A 95 -4.02 13.68 2.88
C PRO A 95 -3.16 14.93 2.95
N ALA A 96 -2.55 15.19 4.11
CA ALA A 96 -1.67 16.35 4.27
C ALA A 96 -0.36 16.22 3.48
N TYR A 97 0.05 14.99 3.21
CA TYR A 97 1.28 14.67 2.50
C TYR A 97 1.04 13.58 1.45
N ILE A 98 1.73 13.70 0.34
CA ILE A 98 1.79 12.68 -0.71
C ILE A 98 3.24 12.28 -0.98
N SER A 99 3.44 11.07 -1.49
CA SER A 99 4.75 10.63 -1.98
C SER A 99 4.76 10.74 -3.50
N PRO A 100 5.43 11.74 -4.08
CA PRO A 100 5.46 11.95 -5.52
C PRO A 100 6.19 10.81 -6.25
N VAL A 101 5.91 10.63 -7.55
CA VAL A 101 6.60 9.61 -8.37
C VAL A 101 8.09 9.92 -8.51
N LYS A 102 8.39 11.22 -8.68
CA LYS A 102 9.77 11.73 -8.76
C LYS A 102 10.44 11.55 -7.40
N GLY A 103 11.61 10.93 -7.36
CA GLY A 103 12.37 10.73 -6.12
C GLY A 103 12.13 9.41 -5.39
N ARG A 104 11.12 8.61 -5.74
CA ARG A 104 10.92 7.29 -5.10
C ARG A 104 12.11 6.34 -5.21
N LYS A 105 12.90 6.47 -6.27
CA LYS A 105 14.13 5.68 -6.49
C LYS A 105 15.27 6.09 -5.57
N ASP A 106 15.25 7.34 -5.10
CA ASP A 106 16.31 7.96 -4.29
C ASP A 106 15.95 8.01 -2.79
N GLY A 107 15.06 7.14 -2.35
CA GLY A 107 14.64 7.06 -0.96
C GLY A 107 13.27 7.67 -0.68
N GLY A 108 12.68 8.34 -1.65
CA GLY A 108 11.33 8.92 -1.61
C GLY A 108 11.12 9.89 -0.44
N GLY A 109 10.39 10.95 -0.66
CA GLY A 109 9.96 11.88 0.37
C GLY A 109 8.44 11.96 0.44
N TYR A 110 7.96 12.64 1.45
CA TYR A 110 6.59 13.10 1.54
C TYR A 110 6.62 14.61 1.34
N GLU A 111 5.85 15.10 0.38
CA GLU A 111 5.68 16.51 0.11
C GLU A 111 4.30 16.96 0.58
N PRO A 112 4.14 18.21 1.08
CA PRO A 112 2.84 18.75 1.41
C PRO A 112 1.90 18.65 0.20
N PHE A 113 0.67 18.22 0.42
CA PHE A 113 -0.33 18.15 -0.63
C PHE A 113 -0.98 19.52 -0.84
N ASP A 114 -0.92 20.03 -2.08
CA ASP A 114 -1.68 21.20 -2.49
C ASP A 114 -2.89 20.74 -3.33
N PRO A 115 -4.13 21.00 -2.85
CA PRO A 115 -5.34 20.66 -3.61
C PRO A 115 -5.49 21.40 -4.95
N ASN A 116 -4.75 22.48 -5.17
CA ASN A 116 -4.78 23.26 -6.42
C ASN A 116 -3.69 22.84 -7.41
N ASP A 117 -2.79 21.95 -7.02
CA ASP A 117 -1.76 21.40 -7.89
C ASP A 117 -2.31 20.20 -8.66
N GLU A 118 -2.38 20.33 -9.99
CA GLU A 118 -2.89 19.27 -10.88
C GLU A 118 -2.05 18.00 -10.84
N ASP A 119 -0.72 18.12 -10.76
CA ASP A 119 0.19 16.98 -10.67
C ASP A 119 0.00 16.23 -9.33
N ALA A 120 -0.18 16.97 -8.24
CA ALA A 120 -0.47 16.39 -6.93
C ALA A 120 -1.82 15.68 -6.92
N GLN A 121 -2.85 16.25 -7.52
CA GLN A 121 -4.16 15.64 -7.69
C GLN A 121 -4.10 14.38 -8.55
N ALA A 122 -3.39 14.43 -9.69
CA ALA A 122 -3.22 13.26 -10.56
C ALA A 122 -2.50 12.13 -9.84
N GLU A 123 -1.43 12.42 -9.08
CA GLU A 123 -0.73 11.41 -8.28
C GLU A 123 -1.61 10.82 -7.19
N LEU A 124 -2.42 11.63 -6.51
CA LEU A 124 -3.36 11.13 -5.49
C LEU A 124 -4.42 10.20 -6.13
N ARG A 125 -4.99 10.55 -7.29
CA ARG A 125 -5.90 9.67 -8.04
C ARG A 125 -5.23 8.36 -8.44
N ARG A 126 -4.01 8.44 -8.96
CA ARG A 126 -3.22 7.24 -9.31
C ARG A 126 -3.01 6.33 -8.10
N GLN A 127 -2.68 6.89 -6.93
CA GLN A 127 -2.51 6.11 -5.69
C GLN A 127 -3.82 5.45 -5.27
N ALA A 128 -4.94 6.17 -5.34
CA ALA A 128 -6.26 5.64 -5.05
C ALA A 128 -6.60 4.45 -5.98
N GLY A 129 -6.36 4.57 -7.28
CA GLY A 129 -6.58 3.49 -8.24
C GLY A 129 -5.75 2.24 -7.95
N VAL A 130 -4.49 2.41 -7.54
CA VAL A 130 -3.62 1.28 -7.15
C VAL A 130 -4.15 0.58 -5.89
N GLN A 131 -4.55 1.34 -4.87
CA GLN A 131 -5.06 0.77 -3.61
C GLN A 131 -6.41 0.08 -3.81
N LEU A 132 -7.31 0.70 -4.60
CA LEU A 132 -8.62 0.12 -4.89
C LEU A 132 -8.50 -1.18 -5.71
N ALA A 133 -7.58 -1.24 -6.68
CA ALA A 133 -7.28 -2.46 -7.41
C ALA A 133 -6.71 -3.56 -6.51
N ALA A 134 -5.84 -3.21 -5.57
CA ALA A 134 -5.30 -4.16 -4.60
C ALA A 134 -6.41 -4.69 -3.67
N TRP A 135 -7.31 -3.82 -3.22
CA TRP A 135 -8.49 -4.21 -2.44
C TRP A 135 -9.40 -5.16 -3.23
N LEU A 136 -9.73 -4.82 -4.47
CA LEU A 136 -10.56 -5.63 -5.35
C LEU A 136 -9.95 -7.02 -5.57
N ASN A 137 -8.65 -7.10 -5.87
CA ASN A 137 -7.96 -8.38 -6.05
C ASN A 137 -7.98 -9.27 -4.81
N ARG A 138 -7.97 -8.65 -3.62
CA ARG A 138 -7.97 -9.39 -2.35
C ARG A 138 -9.35 -9.89 -1.94
N TYR A 139 -10.39 -9.09 -2.17
CA TYR A 139 -11.71 -9.31 -1.56
C TYR A 139 -12.81 -9.65 -2.56
N ARG A 140 -12.54 -9.63 -3.87
CA ARG A 140 -13.52 -9.93 -4.93
C ARG A 140 -14.31 -11.20 -4.63
N GLY A 141 -13.64 -12.33 -4.43
CA GLY A 141 -14.31 -13.60 -4.21
C GLY A 141 -15.25 -13.61 -2.99
N SER A 142 -14.88 -12.90 -1.92
CA SER A 142 -15.74 -12.75 -0.75
C SER A 142 -16.98 -11.90 -1.04
N ALA A 143 -16.82 -10.82 -1.81
CA ALA A 143 -17.93 -9.93 -2.18
C ALA A 143 -18.91 -10.62 -3.14
N GLU A 144 -18.41 -11.31 -4.15
CA GLU A 144 -19.22 -12.07 -5.11
C GLU A 144 -19.98 -13.22 -4.42
N ASN A 145 -19.39 -13.86 -3.41
CA ASN A 145 -20.02 -14.93 -2.65
C ASN A 145 -21.29 -14.48 -1.89
N ILE A 146 -21.39 -13.20 -1.53
CA ILE A 146 -22.59 -12.62 -0.92
C ILE A 146 -23.48 -11.86 -1.91
N GLY A 147 -23.21 -12.00 -3.22
CA GLY A 147 -24.02 -11.45 -4.30
C GLY A 147 -23.80 -9.96 -4.58
N LEU A 148 -22.70 -9.36 -4.15
CA LEU A 148 -22.38 -7.97 -4.48
C LEU A 148 -21.90 -7.84 -5.93
N ASP A 149 -22.46 -6.87 -6.64
CA ASP A 149 -21.96 -6.45 -7.96
C ASP A 149 -20.66 -5.65 -7.80
N MET A 150 -19.56 -6.16 -8.36
CA MET A 150 -18.26 -5.53 -8.28
C MET A 150 -17.96 -4.59 -9.46
N THR A 151 -18.83 -4.54 -10.46
CA THR A 151 -18.68 -3.69 -11.65
C THR A 151 -18.43 -2.22 -11.33
N PRO A 152 -19.14 -1.58 -10.37
CA PRO A 152 -18.89 -0.18 -10.04
C PRO A 152 -17.47 0.08 -9.52
N ILE A 153 -16.89 -0.88 -8.78
CA ILE A 153 -15.52 -0.76 -8.26
C ILE A 153 -14.50 -0.98 -9.38
N GLU A 154 -14.76 -1.90 -10.30
CA GLU A 154 -13.93 -2.12 -11.49
C GLU A 154 -13.89 -0.87 -12.37
N ASP A 155 -15.03 -0.24 -12.58
CA ASP A 155 -15.14 1.02 -13.32
C ASP A 155 -14.37 2.16 -12.64
N MET A 156 -14.47 2.29 -11.31
CA MET A 156 -13.67 3.26 -10.55
C MET A 156 -12.17 3.01 -10.72
N VAL A 157 -11.72 1.74 -10.64
CA VAL A 157 -10.31 1.39 -10.84
C VAL A 157 -9.85 1.79 -12.24
N ARG A 158 -10.68 1.54 -13.27
CA ARG A 158 -10.38 1.93 -14.65
C ARG A 158 -10.22 3.45 -14.76
N VAL A 159 -11.22 4.23 -14.36
CA VAL A 159 -11.19 5.69 -14.41
C VAL A 159 -9.99 6.28 -13.67
N LEU A 160 -9.67 5.77 -12.47
CA LEU A 160 -8.54 6.26 -11.68
C LEU A 160 -7.15 5.91 -12.27
N ARG A 161 -7.09 4.96 -13.22
CA ARG A 161 -5.85 4.52 -13.87
C ARG A 161 -5.67 5.06 -15.28
N ASP A 162 -6.77 5.27 -16.01
CA ASP A 162 -6.74 5.59 -17.45
C ASP A 162 -6.39 7.06 -17.75
N GLU A 163 -6.39 7.95 -16.76
CA GLU A 163 -5.97 9.36 -16.96
C GLU A 163 -4.51 9.54 -17.46
N LYS A 164 -3.76 8.45 -17.66
CA LYS A 164 -2.40 8.49 -18.21
C LYS A 164 -2.29 8.31 -19.71
N GLU A 165 -3.33 7.83 -20.39
CA GLU A 165 -3.26 7.59 -21.84
C GLU A 165 -3.60 8.84 -22.67
N GLU A 166 -4.25 9.88 -22.10
CA GLU A 166 -4.56 11.12 -22.82
C GLU A 166 -3.47 12.19 -22.75
N ALA A 167 -2.41 11.98 -21.96
CA ALA A 167 -1.33 12.97 -21.75
C ALA A 167 0.04 12.53 -22.30
N ALA A 168 0.09 11.60 -23.26
CA ALA A 168 1.33 11.13 -23.88
C ALA A 168 1.43 11.51 -25.36
#